data_6b927fb60d1b8a42a44dd2f462c240c9
#
_entry.id   6b927fb60d1b8a42a44dd2f462c240c9
#
_cell.length_a   1.000
_cell.length_b   1.000
_cell.length_c   1.000
_cell.angle_alpha   90.00
_cell.angle_beta   90.00
_cell.angle_gamma   90.00
#
_symmetry.space_group_name_H-M   'P 1'
#
loop_
_entity.id
_entity.type
_entity.pdbx_description
1 polymer ?
#
loop_
_entity_poly.entity_id
_entity_poly.type
_entity_poly.pdbx_seq_one_letter_code
_entity_poly.pdbx_strand_id
1 'polypeptide(L)'
;MYSIILPCLNEKDNLKLLISEIQNILKNINFEIIIIDDNSEDGTEKMITENFSKMQNLMFIKRENKIRSLGKSVLEGLLKAKNDYIIVMDSDFNHDPNDLLEIIKIQTKHHYDLICCSRYTDKKSNDYFFRYKLSRYYNLLLKPFLNSKIEDNTSGFFLINKKLLSNLKLNKIFYGYGDYYFRLLFYLQKKTNKIYEMGVVYNERKYGESKTVLLKLFFLYTYQVIKLKFDHEKN
;
A
#
# COMPACT_ATOMS: atom_id res chain seq x y z
N MET A 1 4.91 -13.91 11.78
CA MET A 1 5.81 -12.75 11.65
C MET A 1 5.37 -11.92 10.46
N TYR A 2 5.48 -10.59 10.55
CA TYR A 2 4.97 -9.65 9.53
C TYR A 2 6.02 -8.62 9.17
N SER A 3 6.07 -8.22 7.89
CA SER A 3 6.87 -7.09 7.42
C SER A 3 5.92 -5.95 7.05
N ILE A 4 6.12 -4.76 7.64
CA ILE A 4 5.30 -3.57 7.37
C ILE A 4 6.12 -2.65 6.49
N ILE A 5 5.67 -2.40 5.27
CA ILE A 5 6.33 -1.52 4.31
C ILE A 5 5.65 -0.15 4.35
N LEU A 6 6.46 0.87 4.58
CA LEU A 6 6.07 2.28 4.60
C LEU A 6 6.82 3.03 3.48
N PRO A 7 6.27 3.12 2.26
CA PRO A 7 6.85 4.01 1.26
C PRO A 7 6.61 5.46 1.68
N CYS A 8 7.64 6.30 1.56
CA CYS A 8 7.54 7.70 1.96
C CYS A 8 8.23 8.65 0.98
N LEU A 9 7.76 9.89 0.97
CA LEU A 9 8.39 11.01 0.28
C LEU A 9 8.01 12.31 0.99
N ASN A 10 8.97 12.92 1.71
CA ASN A 10 8.77 14.11 2.54
C ASN A 10 7.64 13.90 3.58
N GLU A 11 7.82 12.89 4.43
CA GLU A 11 6.85 12.51 5.46
C GLU A 11 7.50 12.48 6.87
N LYS A 12 8.49 13.35 7.12
CA LYS A 12 9.28 13.41 8.35
C LYS A 12 8.41 13.42 9.61
N ASP A 13 7.44 14.34 9.68
CA ASP A 13 6.63 14.54 10.88
C ASP A 13 5.58 13.43 11.06
N ASN A 14 5.03 12.92 9.97
CA ASN A 14 4.13 11.78 9.98
C ASN A 14 4.86 10.50 10.42
N LEU A 15 6.01 10.19 9.85
CA LEU A 15 6.77 8.98 10.16
C LEU A 15 7.21 8.94 11.61
N LYS A 16 7.63 10.09 12.18
CA LYS A 16 8.06 10.16 13.58
C LYS A 16 6.97 9.65 14.54
N LEU A 17 5.72 10.01 14.28
CA LEU A 17 4.58 9.56 15.08
C LEU A 17 4.15 8.14 14.71
N LEU A 18 4.05 7.84 13.42
CA LEU A 18 3.54 6.58 12.91
C LEU A 18 4.39 5.38 13.38
N ILE A 19 5.71 5.49 13.34
CA ILE A 19 6.61 4.44 13.82
C ILE A 19 6.33 4.14 15.30
N SER A 20 6.21 5.17 16.13
CA SER A 20 5.94 5.03 17.56
C SER A 20 4.56 4.41 17.82
N GLU A 21 3.54 4.80 17.05
CA GLU A 21 2.20 4.22 17.15
C GLU A 21 2.20 2.74 16.75
N ILE A 22 2.81 2.38 15.61
CA ILE A 22 2.94 0.98 15.17
C ILE A 22 3.63 0.12 16.23
N GLN A 23 4.73 0.60 16.82
CA GLN A 23 5.43 -0.10 17.89
C GLN A 23 4.54 -0.37 19.09
N ASN A 24 3.75 0.61 19.49
CA ASN A 24 2.85 0.47 20.64
C ASN A 24 1.69 -0.51 20.33
N ILE A 25 1.05 -0.37 19.15
CA ILE A 25 -0.08 -1.20 18.73
C ILE A 25 0.34 -2.67 18.60
N LEU A 26 1.51 -2.93 18.04
CA LEU A 26 2.00 -4.28 17.75
C LEU A 26 3.00 -4.83 18.78
N LYS A 27 3.10 -4.24 19.97
CA LYS A 27 4.09 -4.59 21.00
C LYS A 27 4.18 -6.08 21.37
N ASN A 28 3.08 -6.84 21.19
CA ASN A 28 2.98 -8.27 21.47
C ASN A 28 3.05 -9.13 20.21
N ILE A 29 3.38 -8.56 19.06
CA ILE A 29 3.44 -9.24 17.77
C ILE A 29 4.87 -9.14 17.23
N ASN A 30 5.36 -10.20 16.61
CA ASN A 30 6.67 -10.18 15.99
C ASN A 30 6.57 -9.59 14.57
N PHE A 31 7.21 -8.43 14.33
CA PHE A 31 7.19 -7.71 13.06
C PHE A 31 8.49 -6.95 12.82
N GLU A 32 8.68 -6.54 11.57
CA GLU A 32 9.67 -5.54 11.16
C GLU A 32 8.98 -4.37 10.44
N ILE A 33 9.56 -3.19 10.51
CA ILE A 33 9.18 -2.02 9.73
C ILE A 33 10.25 -1.77 8.67
N ILE A 34 9.83 -1.61 7.43
CA ILE A 34 10.71 -1.29 6.30
C ILE A 34 10.24 0.04 5.69
N ILE A 35 11.02 1.08 5.91
CA ILE A 35 10.76 2.42 5.36
C ILE A 35 11.54 2.56 4.07
N ILE A 36 10.84 2.86 2.98
CA ILE A 36 11.45 3.12 1.68
C ILE A 36 11.26 4.59 1.33
N ASP A 37 12.31 5.35 1.47
CA ASP A 37 12.34 6.78 1.21
C ASP A 37 12.64 7.06 -0.26
N ASP A 38 11.70 7.69 -0.96
CA ASP A 38 11.81 8.02 -2.38
C ASP A 38 12.57 9.34 -2.62
N ASN A 39 13.71 9.49 -1.92
CA ASN A 39 14.59 10.64 -1.97
C ASN A 39 13.94 11.91 -1.39
N SER A 40 13.58 11.87 -0.11
CA SER A 40 13.06 13.02 0.66
C SER A 40 14.10 14.11 0.86
N GLU A 41 13.63 15.34 0.89
CA GLU A 41 14.44 16.56 1.07
C GLU A 41 14.09 17.32 2.37
N ASP A 42 13.11 16.82 3.15
CA ASP A 42 12.57 17.44 4.37
C ASP A 42 13.33 17.08 5.66
N GLY A 43 14.41 16.29 5.54
CA GLY A 43 15.17 15.78 6.68
C GLY A 43 14.62 14.47 7.26
N THR A 44 13.80 13.73 6.52
CA THR A 44 13.28 12.40 6.93
C THR A 44 14.41 11.45 7.36
N GLU A 45 15.48 11.32 6.55
CA GLU A 45 16.62 10.45 6.87
C GLU A 45 17.29 10.82 8.19
N LYS A 46 17.55 12.11 8.40
CA LYS A 46 18.13 12.63 9.64
C LYS A 46 17.24 12.29 10.83
N MET A 47 15.94 12.54 10.73
CA MET A 47 14.96 12.23 11.77
C MET A 47 14.96 10.75 12.15
N ILE A 48 14.97 9.84 11.16
CA ILE A 48 15.02 8.39 11.40
C ILE A 48 16.30 8.02 12.14
N THR A 49 17.45 8.49 11.68
CA THR A 49 18.75 8.18 12.28
C THR A 49 18.84 8.66 13.72
N GLU A 50 18.36 9.86 14.02
CA GLU A 50 18.43 10.45 15.36
C GLU A 50 17.49 9.77 16.38
N ASN A 51 16.26 9.39 15.94
CA ASN A 51 15.24 8.91 16.87
C ASN A 51 15.10 7.38 16.91
N PHE A 52 15.44 6.67 15.83
CA PHE A 52 15.11 5.26 15.68
C PHE A 52 16.30 4.35 15.33
N SER A 53 17.53 4.87 15.33
CA SER A 53 18.75 4.09 15.01
C SER A 53 18.99 2.86 15.89
N LYS A 54 18.45 2.84 17.10
CA LYS A 54 18.58 1.71 18.04
C LYS A 54 17.49 0.65 17.87
N MET A 55 16.50 0.88 16.99
CA MET A 55 15.42 -0.07 16.76
C MET A 55 15.90 -1.23 15.87
N GLN A 56 16.00 -2.44 16.45
CA GLN A 56 16.48 -3.63 15.74
C GLN A 56 15.50 -4.13 14.66
N ASN A 57 14.23 -3.84 14.81
CA ASN A 57 13.16 -4.24 13.88
C ASN A 57 12.76 -3.15 12.89
N LEU A 58 13.58 -2.10 12.73
CA LEU A 58 13.37 -1.05 11.74
C LEU A 58 14.52 -1.04 10.73
N MET A 59 14.14 -1.04 9.44
CA MET A 59 15.05 -0.87 8.32
C MET A 59 14.65 0.41 7.57
N PHE A 60 15.61 1.29 7.34
CA PHE A 60 15.44 2.48 6.50
C PHE A 60 16.29 2.34 5.24
N ILE A 61 15.67 2.60 4.08
CA ILE A 61 16.32 2.54 2.78
C ILE A 61 15.97 3.80 2.01
N LYS A 62 16.98 4.59 1.66
CA LYS A 62 16.85 5.73 0.77
C LYS A 62 17.10 5.31 -0.67
N ARG A 63 16.15 5.62 -1.54
CA ARG A 63 16.31 5.40 -2.98
C ARG A 63 17.03 6.59 -3.60
N GLU A 64 18.20 6.35 -4.16
CA GLU A 64 19.02 7.40 -4.79
C GLU A 64 18.57 7.74 -6.24
N ASN A 65 17.51 7.12 -6.72
CA ASN A 65 16.99 7.31 -8.07
C ASN A 65 16.37 8.70 -8.26
N LYS A 66 16.76 9.38 -9.33
CA LYS A 66 16.20 10.69 -9.71
C LYS A 66 14.71 10.64 -10.09
N ILE A 67 14.20 9.47 -10.51
CA ILE A 67 12.79 9.29 -10.90
C ILE A 67 12.02 8.72 -9.71
N ARG A 68 11.21 9.56 -9.11
CA ARG A 68 10.29 9.19 -8.02
C ARG A 68 9.23 8.20 -8.51
N SER A 69 8.97 7.15 -7.73
CA SER A 69 7.99 6.13 -8.10
C SER A 69 7.51 5.34 -6.89
N LEU A 70 6.28 5.55 -6.48
CA LEU A 70 5.66 4.80 -5.39
C LEU A 70 5.69 3.29 -5.64
N GLY A 71 5.35 2.85 -6.86
CA GLY A 71 5.40 1.43 -7.21
C GLY A 71 6.79 0.81 -7.04
N LYS A 72 7.86 1.54 -7.40
CA LYS A 72 9.24 1.05 -7.19
C LYS A 72 9.63 1.04 -5.72
N SER A 73 9.19 2.02 -4.94
CA SER A 73 9.42 2.04 -3.48
C SER A 73 8.76 0.82 -2.81
N VAL A 74 7.52 0.52 -3.18
CA VAL A 74 6.84 -0.69 -2.70
C VAL A 74 7.58 -1.96 -3.13
N LEU A 75 8.02 -2.05 -4.39
CA LEU A 75 8.78 -3.21 -4.88
C LEU A 75 10.05 -3.44 -4.05
N GLU A 76 10.80 -2.39 -3.80
CA GLU A 76 12.03 -2.49 -3.02
C GLU A 76 11.75 -2.99 -1.61
N GLY A 77 10.70 -2.49 -0.96
CA GLY A 77 10.24 -2.99 0.32
C GLY A 77 9.86 -4.47 0.29
N LEU A 78 9.09 -4.90 -0.73
CA LEU A 78 8.70 -6.30 -0.92
C LEU A 78 9.91 -7.24 -1.08
N LEU A 79 10.95 -6.79 -1.78
CA LEU A 79 12.18 -7.57 -1.97
C LEU A 79 13.01 -7.67 -0.69
N LYS A 80 13.00 -6.64 0.15
CA LYS A 80 13.74 -6.60 1.43
C LYS A 80 13.01 -7.28 2.58
N ALA A 81 11.70 -7.43 2.50
CA ALA A 81 10.88 -8.08 3.51
C ALA A 81 11.37 -9.51 3.80
N LYS A 82 11.55 -9.83 5.08
CA LYS A 82 12.06 -11.15 5.53
C LYS A 82 10.92 -12.13 5.85
N ASN A 83 9.75 -11.59 6.20
CA ASN A 83 8.63 -12.40 6.68
C ASN A 83 7.70 -12.85 5.54
N ASP A 84 6.93 -13.92 5.82
CA ASP A 84 6.01 -14.53 4.85
C ASP A 84 4.81 -13.63 4.53
N TYR A 85 4.35 -12.84 5.50
CA TYR A 85 3.24 -11.91 5.33
C TYR A 85 3.73 -10.48 5.34
N ILE A 86 3.36 -9.74 4.30
CA ILE A 86 3.80 -8.37 4.09
C ILE A 86 2.57 -7.46 4.10
N ILE A 87 2.62 -6.39 4.86
CA ILE A 87 1.60 -5.34 4.87
C ILE A 87 2.21 -4.10 4.25
N VAL A 88 1.51 -3.50 3.30
CA VAL A 88 1.86 -2.21 2.70
C VAL A 88 0.84 -1.18 3.13
N MET A 89 1.28 -0.05 3.67
CA MET A 89 0.41 1.07 4.04
C MET A 89 1.11 2.41 3.78
N ASP A 90 0.33 3.47 3.57
CA ASP A 90 0.86 4.82 3.42
C ASP A 90 1.42 5.36 4.74
N SER A 91 2.36 6.30 4.65
CA SER A 91 3.09 6.86 5.79
C SER A 91 2.52 8.18 6.33
N ASP A 92 1.32 8.60 5.88
CA ASP A 92 0.75 9.93 6.13
C ASP A 92 -0.50 9.95 7.04
N PHE A 93 -0.81 8.80 7.67
CA PHE A 93 -2.01 8.58 8.50
C PHE A 93 -3.36 8.54 7.74
N ASN A 94 -3.37 8.57 6.40
CA ASN A 94 -4.60 8.25 5.68
C ASN A 94 -5.12 6.85 6.05
N HIS A 95 -4.21 5.91 6.27
CA HIS A 95 -4.48 4.59 6.81
C HIS A 95 -4.32 4.61 8.33
N ASP A 96 -5.35 4.17 9.06
CA ASP A 96 -5.27 4.10 10.51
C ASP A 96 -4.32 2.96 10.93
N PRO A 97 -3.25 3.23 11.70
CA PRO A 97 -2.34 2.19 12.16
C PRO A 97 -3.03 1.11 13.04
N ASN A 98 -4.17 1.40 13.65
CA ASN A 98 -4.96 0.40 14.39
C ASN A 98 -5.52 -0.71 13.49
N ASP A 99 -5.74 -0.44 12.20
CA ASP A 99 -6.17 -1.45 11.25
C ASP A 99 -5.12 -2.56 11.05
N LEU A 100 -3.84 -2.30 11.33
CA LEU A 100 -2.79 -3.33 11.30
C LEU A 100 -3.10 -4.50 12.22
N LEU A 101 -3.58 -4.23 13.42
CA LEU A 101 -3.94 -5.28 14.38
C LEU A 101 -5.13 -6.10 13.89
N GLU A 102 -6.11 -5.46 13.26
CA GLU A 102 -7.29 -6.13 12.69
C GLU A 102 -6.91 -7.01 11.49
N ILE A 103 -6.10 -6.50 10.58
CA ILE A 103 -5.56 -7.26 9.44
C ILE A 103 -4.84 -8.52 9.92
N ILE A 104 -3.96 -8.38 10.93
CA ILE A 104 -3.18 -9.48 11.48
C ILE A 104 -4.09 -10.52 12.15
N LYS A 105 -5.10 -10.09 12.91
CA LYS A 105 -6.09 -10.98 13.54
C LYS A 105 -6.88 -11.79 12.50
N ILE A 106 -7.36 -11.12 11.45
CA ILE A 106 -8.10 -11.75 10.36
C ILE A 106 -7.20 -12.78 9.64
N GLN A 107 -5.96 -12.39 9.31
CA GLN A 107 -5.01 -13.28 8.64
C GLN A 107 -4.69 -14.50 9.49
N THR A 108 -4.40 -14.32 10.78
CA THR A 108 -4.06 -15.41 11.69
C THR A 108 -5.22 -16.40 11.87
N LYS A 109 -6.45 -15.89 11.94
CA LYS A 109 -7.65 -16.71 12.15
C LYS A 109 -8.09 -17.47 10.90
N HIS A 110 -8.01 -16.83 9.72
CA HIS A 110 -8.62 -17.35 8.49
C HIS A 110 -7.61 -17.75 7.42
N HIS A 111 -6.31 -17.46 7.62
CA HIS A 111 -5.22 -17.82 6.72
C HIS A 111 -5.43 -17.32 5.28
N TYR A 112 -5.95 -16.10 5.12
CA TYR A 112 -6.04 -15.46 3.81
C TYR A 112 -4.64 -15.18 3.26
N ASP A 113 -4.50 -15.35 1.94
CA ASP A 113 -3.27 -15.04 1.21
C ASP A 113 -3.17 -13.56 0.84
N LEU A 114 -4.33 -12.91 0.67
CA LEU A 114 -4.45 -11.50 0.35
C LEU A 114 -5.60 -10.89 1.16
N ILE A 115 -5.33 -9.80 1.87
CA ILE A 115 -6.34 -8.96 2.51
C ILE A 115 -6.23 -7.57 1.89
N CYS A 116 -7.27 -7.13 1.20
CA CYS A 116 -7.39 -5.80 0.61
C CYS A 116 -8.15 -4.90 1.57
N CYS A 117 -7.59 -3.78 1.98
CA CYS A 117 -8.30 -2.79 2.77
C CYS A 117 -9.10 -1.89 1.83
N SER A 118 -10.40 -1.73 2.11
CA SER A 118 -11.36 -1.10 1.21
C SER A 118 -12.12 0.02 1.89
N ARG A 119 -12.27 1.12 1.19
CA ARG A 119 -13.14 2.24 1.60
C ARG A 119 -14.62 1.94 1.42
N TYR A 120 -14.96 0.87 0.69
CA TYR A 120 -16.32 0.66 0.16
C TYR A 120 -17.06 -0.53 0.78
N THR A 121 -16.41 -1.28 1.66
CA THR A 121 -17.00 -2.33 2.47
C THR A 121 -17.33 -1.80 3.87
N ASP A 122 -18.06 -2.48 4.65
CA ASP A 122 -18.65 -2.36 6.00
C ASP A 122 -18.37 -1.12 6.88
N LYS A 123 -17.28 -0.39 6.70
CA LYS A 123 -16.98 0.85 7.45
C LYS A 123 -17.39 2.07 6.64
N LYS A 124 -18.13 2.98 7.26
CA LYS A 124 -18.44 4.29 6.66
C LYS A 124 -17.19 5.17 6.75
N SER A 125 -16.63 5.52 5.60
CA SER A 125 -15.59 6.53 5.53
C SER A 125 -16.14 7.89 5.96
N ASN A 126 -15.38 8.63 6.78
CA ASN A 126 -15.67 10.03 7.12
C ASN A 126 -15.33 10.99 5.97
N ASP A 127 -14.92 10.45 4.81
CA ASP A 127 -14.41 11.22 3.70
C ASP A 127 -15.43 12.17 3.10
N TYR A 128 -14.92 13.28 2.65
CA TYR A 128 -15.58 14.25 1.78
C TYR A 128 -16.44 13.51 0.75
N PHE A 129 -17.73 13.57 0.94
CA PHE A 129 -18.74 12.84 0.20
C PHE A 129 -18.55 12.84 -1.32
N PHE A 130 -18.02 13.94 -1.89
CA PHE A 130 -17.76 14.06 -3.32
C PHE A 130 -16.56 13.23 -3.81
N ARG A 131 -15.41 13.32 -3.12
CA ARG A 131 -14.19 12.54 -3.46
C ARG A 131 -14.43 11.04 -3.34
N TYR A 132 -15.11 10.62 -2.27
CA TYR A 132 -15.50 9.24 -2.04
C TYR A 132 -16.39 8.72 -3.19
N LYS A 133 -17.46 9.43 -3.55
CA LYS A 133 -18.34 9.04 -4.67
C LYS A 133 -17.59 8.95 -5.98
N LEU A 134 -16.78 9.95 -6.33
CA LEU A 134 -16.01 9.96 -7.57
C LEU A 134 -15.05 8.77 -7.63
N SER A 135 -14.33 8.48 -6.55
CA SER A 135 -13.44 7.34 -6.45
C SER A 135 -14.18 6.00 -6.54
N ARG A 136 -15.36 5.89 -5.91
CA ARG A 136 -16.19 4.69 -6.00
C ARG A 136 -16.71 4.45 -7.42
N TYR A 137 -17.23 5.47 -8.08
CA TYR A 137 -17.65 5.36 -9.48
C TYR A 137 -16.49 4.95 -10.38
N TYR A 138 -15.32 5.52 -10.15
CA TYR A 138 -14.14 5.15 -10.91
C TYR A 138 -13.76 3.68 -10.69
N ASN A 139 -13.78 3.19 -9.47
CA ASN A 139 -13.55 1.77 -9.17
C ASN A 139 -14.58 0.85 -9.85
N LEU A 140 -15.86 1.24 -9.87
CA LEU A 140 -16.90 0.50 -10.61
C LEU A 140 -16.59 0.42 -12.11
N LEU A 141 -16.08 1.49 -12.71
CA LEU A 141 -15.66 1.50 -14.11
C LEU A 141 -14.43 0.61 -14.36
N LEU A 142 -13.50 0.53 -13.41
CA LEU A 142 -12.30 -0.31 -13.53
C LEU A 142 -12.60 -1.81 -13.42
N LYS A 143 -13.59 -2.21 -12.62
CA LYS A 143 -13.88 -3.62 -12.33
C LYS A 143 -14.02 -4.52 -13.58
N PRO A 144 -14.83 -4.20 -14.60
CA PRO A 144 -14.97 -5.06 -15.78
C PRO A 144 -13.69 -5.17 -16.61
N PHE A 145 -12.88 -4.11 -16.67
CA PHE A 145 -11.61 -4.15 -17.39
C PHE A 145 -10.56 -4.99 -16.67
N LEU A 146 -10.54 -4.93 -15.33
CA LEU A 146 -9.62 -5.70 -14.49
C LEU A 146 -10.14 -7.11 -14.21
N ASN A 147 -11.36 -7.45 -14.60
CA ASN A 147 -12.08 -8.66 -14.16
C ASN A 147 -11.96 -8.82 -12.63
N SER A 148 -12.14 -7.71 -11.91
CA SER A 148 -11.89 -7.64 -10.46
C SER A 148 -13.11 -8.00 -9.64
N LYS A 149 -12.91 -8.85 -8.63
CA LYS A 149 -13.90 -9.16 -7.59
C LYS A 149 -13.82 -8.17 -6.43
N ILE A 150 -12.81 -7.29 -6.41
CA ILE A 150 -12.50 -6.37 -5.31
C ILE A 150 -13.19 -5.03 -5.57
N GLU A 151 -13.80 -4.45 -4.53
CA GLU A 151 -14.50 -3.16 -4.63
C GLU A 151 -13.53 -1.98 -4.75
N ASP A 152 -12.41 -2.01 -3.98
CA ASP A 152 -11.43 -0.94 -3.98
C ASP A 152 -10.11 -1.34 -4.63
N ASN A 153 -10.03 -1.13 -5.94
CA ASN A 153 -8.81 -1.43 -6.73
C ASN A 153 -7.75 -0.31 -6.65
N THR A 154 -7.99 0.74 -5.88
CA THR A 154 -7.12 1.92 -5.78
C THR A 154 -6.69 2.27 -4.36
N SER A 155 -6.96 1.40 -3.39
CA SER A 155 -6.63 1.60 -1.98
C SER A 155 -5.12 1.69 -1.74
N GLY A 156 -4.36 0.68 -2.14
CA GLY A 156 -2.91 0.60 -1.85
C GLY A 156 -2.58 0.09 -0.44
N PHE A 157 -3.57 -0.10 0.43
CA PHE A 157 -3.42 -0.71 1.75
C PHE A 157 -3.82 -2.18 1.71
N PHE A 158 -2.88 -3.08 1.98
CA PHE A 158 -3.12 -4.52 1.86
C PHE A 158 -2.11 -5.36 2.64
N LEU A 159 -2.52 -6.59 2.97
CA LEU A 159 -1.64 -7.67 3.39
C LEU A 159 -1.53 -8.70 2.27
N ILE A 160 -0.33 -9.20 2.02
CA ILE A 160 -0.06 -10.24 1.02
C ILE A 160 0.84 -11.34 1.58
N ASN A 161 0.53 -12.60 1.26
CA ASN A 161 1.47 -13.71 1.41
C ASN A 161 2.57 -13.58 0.33
N LYS A 162 3.83 -13.45 0.78
CA LYS A 162 4.99 -13.26 -0.10
C LYS A 162 5.10 -14.34 -1.20
N LYS A 163 4.64 -15.55 -0.94
CA LYS A 163 4.62 -16.65 -1.92
C LYS A 163 3.85 -16.31 -3.20
N LEU A 164 2.83 -15.46 -3.12
CA LEU A 164 2.06 -15.03 -4.29
C LEU A 164 2.88 -14.22 -5.29
N LEU A 165 3.97 -13.60 -4.84
CA LEU A 165 4.86 -12.81 -5.69
C LEU A 165 5.76 -13.68 -6.59
N SER A 166 5.92 -14.96 -6.27
CA SER A 166 6.71 -15.88 -7.07
C SER A 166 6.18 -15.98 -8.50
N ASN A 167 7.08 -16.04 -9.46
CA ASN A 167 6.76 -16.14 -10.89
C ASN A 167 5.96 -14.95 -11.47
N LEU A 168 5.89 -13.82 -10.76
CA LEU A 168 5.39 -12.57 -11.31
C LEU A 168 6.53 -11.73 -11.90
N LYS A 169 6.26 -11.09 -13.04
CA LYS A 169 7.18 -10.11 -13.63
C LYS A 169 7.07 -8.78 -12.84
N LEU A 170 7.62 -8.75 -11.61
CA LEU A 170 7.43 -7.66 -10.64
C LEU A 170 7.71 -6.27 -11.23
N ASN A 171 8.75 -6.14 -12.06
CA ASN A 171 9.07 -4.86 -12.72
C ASN A 171 7.98 -4.38 -13.70
N LYS A 172 7.12 -5.29 -14.20
CA LYS A 172 5.95 -4.94 -15.03
C LYS A 172 4.72 -4.56 -14.21
N ILE A 173 4.74 -4.82 -12.91
CA ILE A 173 3.67 -4.49 -11.96
C ILE A 173 3.99 -3.23 -11.18
N PHE A 174 5.18 -3.18 -10.59
CA PHE A 174 5.58 -2.15 -9.64
C PHE A 174 6.37 -1.02 -10.32
N TYR A 175 5.66 -0.09 -10.93
CA TYR A 175 6.17 1.16 -11.46
C TYR A 175 5.09 2.24 -11.38
N GLY A 176 5.47 3.50 -11.64
CA GLY A 176 4.52 4.61 -11.61
C GLY A 176 4.09 5.02 -10.21
N TYR A 177 2.84 5.41 -10.09
CA TYR A 177 2.23 5.88 -8.85
C TYR A 177 1.37 4.77 -8.21
N GLY A 178 0.15 5.08 -7.71
CA GLY A 178 -0.76 4.10 -7.10
C GLY A 178 -1.34 3.05 -8.05
N ASP A 179 -1.13 3.21 -9.36
CA ASP A 179 -1.54 2.26 -10.41
C ASP A 179 -0.87 0.88 -10.31
N TYR A 180 0.23 0.76 -9.57
CA TYR A 180 0.83 -0.55 -9.27
C TYR A 180 -0.15 -1.48 -8.55
N TYR A 181 -1.05 -0.93 -7.71
CA TYR A 181 -1.93 -1.74 -6.88
C TYR A 181 -2.97 -2.51 -7.70
N PHE A 182 -3.70 -1.85 -8.62
CA PHE A 182 -4.64 -2.60 -9.46
C PHE A 182 -3.94 -3.56 -10.44
N ARG A 183 -2.70 -3.24 -10.91
CA ARG A 183 -1.90 -4.20 -11.66
C ARG A 183 -1.56 -5.43 -10.82
N LEU A 184 -1.16 -5.24 -9.56
CA LEU A 184 -0.91 -6.33 -8.63
C LEU A 184 -2.16 -7.18 -8.44
N LEU A 185 -3.31 -6.58 -8.14
CA LEU A 185 -4.58 -7.28 -7.95
C LEU A 185 -5.00 -8.08 -9.19
N PHE A 186 -4.81 -7.53 -10.38
CA PHE A 186 -5.10 -8.22 -11.64
C PHE A 186 -4.40 -9.57 -11.78
N TYR A 187 -3.15 -9.66 -11.32
CA TYR A 187 -2.41 -10.93 -11.34
C TYR A 187 -2.71 -11.81 -10.14
N LEU A 188 -2.89 -11.24 -8.94
CA LEU A 188 -3.09 -12.02 -7.72
C LEU A 188 -4.43 -12.76 -7.70
N GLN A 189 -5.51 -12.16 -8.20
CA GLN A 189 -6.82 -12.80 -8.28
C GLN A 189 -6.84 -14.08 -9.14
N LYS A 190 -5.83 -14.27 -9.98
CA LYS A 190 -5.65 -15.49 -10.79
C LYS A 190 -4.84 -16.57 -10.07
N LYS A 191 -4.14 -16.20 -8.99
CA LYS A 191 -3.24 -17.11 -8.25
C LYS A 191 -3.87 -17.68 -6.99
N THR A 192 -4.83 -16.98 -6.39
CA THR A 192 -5.47 -17.44 -5.16
C THR A 192 -6.94 -17.03 -5.11
N ASN A 193 -7.74 -17.88 -4.47
CA ASN A 193 -9.13 -17.54 -4.08
C ASN A 193 -9.24 -17.17 -2.59
N LYS A 194 -8.12 -17.24 -1.83
CA LYS A 194 -8.07 -16.87 -0.42
C LYS A 194 -7.87 -15.37 -0.26
N ILE A 195 -8.85 -14.61 -0.75
CA ILE A 195 -8.86 -13.15 -0.74
C ILE A 195 -9.98 -12.67 0.16
N TYR A 196 -9.67 -11.68 1.00
CA TYR A 196 -10.64 -11.00 1.85
C TYR A 196 -10.55 -9.50 1.61
N GLU A 197 -11.68 -8.82 1.61
CA GLU A 197 -11.75 -7.37 1.54
C GLU A 197 -12.25 -6.83 2.86
N MET A 198 -11.38 -6.13 3.59
CA MET A 198 -11.63 -5.56 4.91
C MET A 198 -12.02 -4.10 4.78
N GLY A 199 -13.15 -3.71 5.36
CA GLY A 199 -13.55 -2.31 5.42
C GLY A 199 -12.64 -1.48 6.33
N VAL A 200 -12.18 -0.32 5.84
CA VAL A 200 -11.35 0.63 6.59
C VAL A 200 -11.87 2.05 6.40
N VAL A 201 -11.56 2.90 7.38
CA VAL A 201 -11.82 4.34 7.29
C VAL A 201 -10.53 5.03 6.86
N TYR A 202 -10.60 5.85 5.81
CA TYR A 202 -9.50 6.72 5.45
C TYR A 202 -9.61 8.01 6.24
N ASN A 203 -8.54 8.36 6.92
CA ASN A 203 -8.42 9.58 7.69
C ASN A 203 -7.84 10.73 6.85
N GLU A 204 -8.00 11.95 7.33
CA GLU A 204 -7.21 13.06 6.80
C GLU A 204 -5.74 12.91 7.20
N ARG A 205 -4.84 13.40 6.35
CA ARG A 205 -3.42 13.49 6.69
C ARG A 205 -3.23 14.29 7.96
N LYS A 206 -2.33 13.84 8.83
CA LYS A 206 -1.97 14.64 10.01
C LYS A 206 -1.12 15.86 9.63
N TYR A 207 -0.17 15.68 8.69
CA TYR A 207 0.75 16.73 8.25
C TYR A 207 0.94 16.70 6.73
N GLY A 208 1.28 17.84 6.15
CA GLY A 208 1.59 17.99 4.73
C GLY A 208 0.37 18.08 3.82
N GLU A 209 0.62 18.30 2.55
CA GLU A 209 -0.42 18.44 1.53
C GLU A 209 -0.45 17.24 0.58
N SER A 210 -1.65 16.95 0.06
CA SER A 210 -1.80 15.88 -0.93
C SER A 210 -1.13 16.26 -2.25
N LYS A 211 -0.18 15.44 -2.68
CA LYS A 211 0.51 15.59 -3.99
C LYS A 211 -0.32 15.08 -5.17
N THR A 212 -1.56 14.68 -4.90
CA THR A 212 -2.45 14.00 -5.85
C THR A 212 -3.25 14.98 -6.69
N VAL A 213 -3.07 14.97 -8.01
CA VAL A 213 -3.90 15.68 -8.98
C VAL A 213 -4.90 14.69 -9.59
N LEU A 214 -6.15 14.70 -9.10
CA LEU A 214 -7.18 13.70 -9.43
C LEU A 214 -7.39 13.52 -10.94
N LEU A 215 -7.49 14.62 -11.69
CA LEU A 215 -7.73 14.56 -13.14
C LEU A 215 -6.58 13.87 -13.88
N LYS A 216 -5.33 14.17 -13.51
CA LYS A 216 -4.14 13.51 -14.08
C LYS A 216 -4.14 12.02 -13.77
N LEU A 217 -4.49 11.63 -12.55
CA LEU A 217 -4.56 10.22 -12.16
C LEU A 217 -5.66 9.48 -12.91
N PHE A 218 -6.82 10.10 -13.13
CA PHE A 218 -7.91 9.51 -13.89
C PHE A 218 -7.44 9.07 -15.30
N PHE A 219 -6.84 9.96 -16.05
CA PHE A 219 -6.31 9.63 -17.39
C PHE A 219 -5.19 8.60 -17.36
N LEU A 220 -4.24 8.77 -16.42
CA LEU A 220 -3.13 7.84 -16.27
C LEU A 220 -3.62 6.42 -15.97
N TYR A 221 -4.49 6.26 -14.97
CA TYR A 221 -4.98 4.95 -14.56
C TYR A 221 -5.85 4.29 -15.63
N THR A 222 -6.70 5.06 -16.28
CA THR A 222 -7.51 4.57 -17.42
C THR A 222 -6.61 4.02 -18.53
N TYR A 223 -5.59 4.77 -18.93
CA TYR A 223 -4.61 4.31 -19.91
C TYR A 223 -3.90 3.01 -19.46
N GLN A 224 -3.46 2.95 -18.19
CA GLN A 224 -2.77 1.77 -17.68
C GLN A 224 -3.66 0.53 -17.61
N VAL A 225 -4.94 0.68 -17.29
CA VAL A 225 -5.91 -0.43 -17.26
C VAL A 225 -6.15 -0.97 -18.67
N ILE A 226 -6.36 -0.09 -19.64
CA ILE A 226 -6.51 -0.47 -21.06
C ILE A 226 -5.26 -1.24 -21.51
N LYS A 227 -4.07 -0.68 -21.28
CA LYS A 227 -2.80 -1.30 -21.61
C LYS A 227 -2.65 -2.68 -20.97
N LEU A 228 -2.97 -2.82 -19.69
CA LEU A 228 -2.87 -4.08 -18.94
C LEU A 228 -3.73 -5.18 -19.58
N LYS A 229 -4.94 -4.85 -20.02
CA LYS A 229 -5.85 -5.78 -20.69
C LYS A 229 -5.25 -6.27 -22.03
N PHE A 230 -4.81 -5.35 -22.87
CA PHE A 230 -4.24 -5.70 -24.19
C PHE A 230 -2.90 -6.43 -24.10
N ASP A 231 -2.02 -6.05 -23.17
CA ASP A 231 -0.73 -6.74 -22.97
C ASP A 231 -0.92 -8.17 -22.45
N HIS A 232 -2.03 -8.43 -21.75
CA HIS A 232 -2.35 -9.76 -21.25
C HIS A 232 -2.95 -10.68 -22.34
N GLU A 233 -3.70 -10.14 -23.28
CA GLU A 233 -4.29 -10.91 -24.39
C GLU A 233 -3.23 -11.35 -25.41
N LYS A 234 -2.01 -10.76 -25.37
CA LYS A 234 -0.88 -11.07 -26.26
C LYS A 234 0.15 -12.07 -25.71
N ASN A 235 0.03 -12.46 -24.42
CA ASN A 235 0.91 -13.42 -23.73
C ASN A 235 0.12 -14.63 -23.22
#